data_d912823cbe806526f0550785ba07ab95
#
_entry.id   d912823cbe806526f0550785ba07ab95
#
_cell.length_a   1.000
_cell.length_b   1.000
_cell.length_c   1.000
_cell.angle_alpha   90.00
_cell.angle_beta   90.00
_cell.angle_gamma   90.00
#
_symmetry.space_group_name_H-M   'P 1'
#
loop_
_entity.id
_entity.type
_entity.pdbx_description
1 polymer ?
#
loop_
_entity_poly.entity_id
_entity_poly.type
_entity_poly.pdbx_seq_one_letter_code
_entity_poly.pdbx_strand_id
1 'polypeptide(L)'
;MKSERRSPLNDRPLRNPGQSVDEQQFDLVYDKMLSAFVIALLVILLAAMEWWRHFSAIPPQPWLYTIVAVMVAGYSAWQIHGALPQVRALRLAREGEKAVGQYLEHLRGSGYQVFHDIPGQGFNVDHVVIGPAGVFTIETKTWSKPLRWETRIVVDGERIFANSVEPERNPLIQARAQATWLHSLLKDSTGRSLPVRPAILFPGWFVERSSGGQSDVWVLNPKALPAFLGHEPERLSAEEIKLAAFHLSRYVRGSSGNH
;
A
#
# COMPACT_ATOMS: atom_id res chain seq x y z
N MET A 1 -10.39 -22.39 -33.82
CA MET A 1 -9.80 -22.84 -32.56
C MET A 1 -8.73 -21.84 -32.14
N LYS A 2 -9.01 -20.98 -31.12
CA LYS A 2 -7.98 -20.11 -30.53
C LYS A 2 -7.12 -21.02 -29.63
N SER A 3 -5.82 -21.14 -29.93
CA SER A 3 -4.89 -21.85 -29.05
C SER A 3 -4.75 -21.05 -27.76
N GLU A 4 -5.27 -21.56 -26.66
CA GLU A 4 -4.96 -21.02 -25.32
C GLU A 4 -3.45 -21.09 -25.09
N ARG A 5 -2.81 -19.94 -25.10
CA ARG A 5 -1.39 -19.85 -24.74
C ARG A 5 -1.30 -19.92 -23.21
N ARG A 6 -0.82 -21.03 -22.68
CA ARG A 6 -0.49 -21.17 -21.26
C ARG A 6 0.84 -20.46 -20.95
N SER A 7 0.90 -19.81 -19.80
CA SER A 7 2.15 -19.26 -19.28
C SER A 7 3.19 -20.39 -19.09
N PRO A 8 4.45 -20.19 -19.47
CA PRO A 8 5.52 -21.14 -19.21
C PRO A 8 5.93 -21.21 -17.73
N LEU A 9 5.43 -20.29 -16.89
CA LEU A 9 5.74 -20.24 -15.46
C LEU A 9 4.93 -21.30 -14.72
N ASN A 10 5.61 -22.18 -13.99
CA ASN A 10 4.97 -23.18 -13.12
C ASN A 10 4.35 -22.54 -11.88
N ASP A 11 4.98 -21.49 -11.37
CA ASP A 11 4.54 -20.74 -10.20
C ASP A 11 4.46 -19.26 -10.52
N ARG A 12 3.53 -18.57 -9.87
CA ARG A 12 3.45 -17.11 -9.95
C ARG A 12 4.56 -16.47 -9.12
N PRO A 13 5.12 -15.32 -9.55
CA PRO A 13 6.08 -14.59 -8.76
C PRO A 13 5.45 -14.08 -7.45
N LEU A 14 6.27 -13.89 -6.43
CA LEU A 14 5.86 -13.21 -5.20
C LEU A 14 5.62 -11.73 -5.50
N ARG A 15 4.76 -11.09 -4.69
CA ARG A 15 4.45 -9.67 -4.83
C ARG A 15 5.65 -8.79 -4.42
N ASN A 16 5.76 -7.64 -5.06
CA ASN A 16 6.76 -6.63 -4.74
C ASN A 16 6.24 -5.64 -3.68
N PRO A 17 7.14 -4.94 -2.96
CA PRO A 17 6.72 -3.90 -2.02
C PRO A 17 5.87 -2.83 -2.69
N GLY A 18 4.70 -2.52 -2.12
CA GLY A 18 3.79 -1.51 -2.63
C GLY A 18 3.07 -1.88 -3.93
N GLN A 19 3.00 -3.14 -4.30
CA GLN A 19 2.35 -3.57 -5.56
C GLN A 19 0.85 -3.28 -5.53
N SER A 20 0.16 -3.50 -4.42
CA SER A 20 -1.27 -3.19 -4.29
C SER A 20 -1.54 -1.69 -4.41
N VAL A 21 -0.64 -0.86 -3.88
CA VAL A 21 -0.75 0.60 -4.01
C VAL A 21 -0.49 1.04 -5.45
N ASP A 22 0.42 0.37 -6.18
CA ASP A 22 0.63 0.58 -7.61
C ASP A 22 -0.64 0.25 -8.41
N GLU A 23 -1.28 -0.89 -8.11
CA GLU A 23 -2.54 -1.32 -8.72
C GLU A 23 -3.66 -0.28 -8.45
N GLN A 24 -3.86 0.13 -7.21
CA GLN A 24 -4.83 1.18 -6.85
C GLN A 24 -4.56 2.52 -7.53
N GLN A 25 -3.29 2.92 -7.61
CA GLN A 25 -2.91 4.15 -8.29
C GLN A 25 -3.18 4.06 -9.80
N PHE A 26 -2.89 2.91 -10.40
CA PHE A 26 -3.16 2.66 -11.82
C PHE A 26 -4.65 2.75 -12.12
N ASP A 27 -5.50 2.07 -11.32
CA ASP A 27 -6.95 2.10 -11.48
C ASP A 27 -7.50 3.52 -11.35
N LEU A 28 -7.06 4.27 -10.34
CA LEU A 28 -7.47 5.66 -10.15
C LEU A 28 -7.08 6.56 -11.33
N VAL A 29 -5.87 6.38 -11.88
CA VAL A 29 -5.39 7.14 -13.02
C VAL A 29 -6.13 6.70 -14.29
N TYR A 30 -6.34 5.40 -14.49
CA TYR A 30 -7.04 4.84 -15.63
C TYR A 30 -8.48 5.35 -15.73
N ASP A 31 -9.24 5.29 -14.63
CA ASP A 31 -10.62 5.80 -14.58
C ASP A 31 -10.69 7.29 -14.95
N LYS A 32 -9.70 8.06 -14.51
CA LYS A 32 -9.64 9.50 -14.83
C LYS A 32 -9.15 9.78 -16.24
N MET A 33 -8.20 9.01 -16.76
CA MET A 33 -7.75 9.12 -18.14
C MET A 33 -8.85 8.72 -19.11
N LEU A 34 -9.64 7.68 -18.80
CA LEU A 34 -10.78 7.28 -19.61
C LEU A 34 -11.83 8.40 -19.68
N SER A 35 -12.15 9.02 -18.55
CA SER A 35 -13.08 10.15 -18.53
C SER A 35 -12.55 11.35 -19.31
N ALA A 36 -11.27 11.68 -19.20
CA ALA A 36 -10.63 12.75 -19.97
C ALA A 36 -10.61 12.43 -21.48
N PHE A 37 -10.37 11.17 -21.84
CA PHE A 37 -10.41 10.74 -23.25
C PHE A 37 -11.81 10.86 -23.84
N VAL A 38 -12.86 10.45 -23.11
CA VAL A 38 -14.25 10.60 -23.52
C VAL A 38 -14.59 12.08 -23.72
N ILE A 39 -14.15 12.95 -22.82
CA ILE A 39 -14.34 14.40 -22.95
C ILE A 39 -13.63 14.95 -24.19
N ALA A 40 -12.37 14.56 -24.42
CA ALA A 40 -11.62 14.98 -25.61
C ALA A 40 -12.28 14.52 -26.89
N LEU A 41 -12.77 13.28 -26.95
CA LEU A 41 -13.50 12.73 -28.08
C LEU A 41 -14.78 13.55 -28.36
N LEU A 42 -15.52 13.91 -27.32
CA LEU A 42 -16.73 14.71 -27.41
C LEU A 42 -16.42 16.10 -27.99
N VAL A 43 -15.35 16.74 -27.54
CA VAL A 43 -14.92 18.06 -28.10
C VAL A 43 -14.49 17.94 -29.55
N ILE A 44 -13.82 16.88 -29.96
CA ILE A 44 -13.44 16.61 -31.36
C ILE A 44 -14.69 16.41 -32.22
N LEU A 45 -15.67 15.64 -31.72
CA LEU A 45 -16.94 15.45 -32.42
C LEU A 45 -17.72 16.76 -32.58
N LEU A 46 -17.72 17.63 -31.58
CA LEU A 46 -18.32 18.95 -31.66
C LEU A 46 -17.62 19.82 -32.70
N ALA A 47 -16.28 19.78 -32.74
CA ALA A 47 -15.52 20.50 -33.77
C ALA A 47 -15.82 19.95 -35.18
N ALA A 48 -15.87 18.64 -35.36
CA ALA A 48 -16.21 18.01 -36.64
C ALA A 48 -17.64 18.38 -37.09
N MET A 49 -18.58 18.40 -36.16
CA MET A 49 -19.96 18.85 -36.41
C MET A 49 -20.02 20.31 -36.85
N GLU A 50 -19.20 21.20 -36.29
CA GLU A 50 -19.18 22.61 -36.67
C GLU A 50 -18.60 22.81 -38.06
N TRP A 51 -17.56 22.04 -38.44
CA TRP A 51 -17.08 22.01 -39.84
C TRP A 51 -18.14 21.49 -40.82
N TRP A 52 -18.87 20.44 -40.46
CA TRP A 52 -20.00 19.94 -41.26
C TRP A 52 -21.07 21.01 -41.48
N ARG A 53 -21.42 21.75 -40.40
CA ARG A 53 -22.38 22.87 -40.50
C ARG A 53 -21.89 23.98 -41.40
N HIS A 54 -20.59 24.32 -41.32
CA HIS A 54 -19.99 25.32 -42.21
C HIS A 54 -20.15 24.95 -43.68
N PHE A 55 -19.87 23.71 -44.06
CA PHE A 55 -20.04 23.24 -45.44
C PHE A 55 -21.50 23.09 -45.86
N SER A 56 -22.42 22.84 -44.93
CA SER A 56 -23.85 22.68 -45.18
C SER A 56 -24.63 24.00 -45.15
N ALA A 57 -23.95 25.14 -44.97
CA ALA A 57 -24.53 26.48 -44.87
C ALA A 57 -25.59 26.64 -43.74
N ILE A 58 -25.53 25.83 -42.70
CA ILE A 58 -26.40 25.95 -41.53
C ILE A 58 -25.84 27.05 -40.61
N PRO A 59 -26.65 27.99 -40.10
CA PRO A 59 -26.14 29.08 -39.27
C PRO A 59 -25.47 28.58 -38.00
N PRO A 60 -24.25 29.10 -37.65
CA PRO A 60 -23.53 28.68 -36.46
C PRO A 60 -24.24 29.14 -35.17
N GLN A 61 -24.13 28.32 -34.11
CA GLN A 61 -24.63 28.64 -32.79
C GLN A 61 -23.51 28.63 -31.77
N PRO A 62 -22.50 29.50 -31.84
CA PRO A 62 -21.27 29.45 -31.07
C PRO A 62 -21.51 29.56 -29.55
N TRP A 63 -22.55 30.29 -29.15
CA TRP A 63 -22.89 30.46 -27.73
C TRP A 63 -23.27 29.15 -27.05
N LEU A 64 -23.97 28.22 -27.71
CA LEU A 64 -24.35 26.92 -27.17
C LEU A 64 -23.12 26.07 -26.89
N TYR A 65 -22.20 25.97 -27.85
CA TYR A 65 -20.96 25.19 -27.69
C TYR A 65 -20.01 25.79 -26.65
N THR A 66 -19.99 27.13 -26.55
CA THR A 66 -19.21 27.82 -25.52
C THR A 66 -19.73 27.49 -24.13
N ILE A 67 -21.03 27.48 -23.89
CA ILE A 67 -21.62 27.13 -22.59
C ILE A 67 -21.28 25.66 -22.26
N VAL A 68 -21.46 24.72 -23.21
CA VAL A 68 -21.12 23.32 -22.99
C VAL A 68 -19.64 23.16 -22.67
N ALA A 69 -18.75 23.81 -23.41
CA ALA A 69 -17.31 23.74 -23.18
C ALA A 69 -16.91 24.26 -21.79
N VAL A 70 -17.49 25.38 -21.36
CA VAL A 70 -17.23 25.96 -20.03
C VAL A 70 -17.72 25.02 -18.93
N MET A 71 -18.92 24.44 -19.06
CA MET A 71 -19.45 23.48 -18.07
C MET A 71 -18.57 22.23 -17.98
N VAL A 72 -18.16 21.65 -19.10
CA VAL A 72 -17.31 20.47 -19.15
C VAL A 72 -15.93 20.77 -18.58
N ALA A 73 -15.33 21.89 -18.94
CA ALA A 73 -14.03 22.30 -18.42
C ALA A 73 -14.08 22.54 -16.90
N GLY A 74 -15.13 23.21 -16.42
CA GLY A 74 -15.35 23.44 -14.98
C GLY A 74 -15.53 22.14 -14.19
N TYR A 75 -16.34 21.20 -14.69
CA TYR A 75 -16.52 19.88 -14.10
C TYR A 75 -15.21 19.06 -14.06
N SER A 76 -14.47 19.06 -15.17
CA SER A 76 -13.19 18.36 -15.26
C SER A 76 -12.16 18.94 -14.29
N ALA A 77 -12.07 20.26 -14.20
CA ALA A 77 -11.17 20.93 -13.24
C ALA A 77 -11.53 20.60 -11.80
N TRP A 78 -12.82 20.56 -11.47
CA TRP A 78 -13.31 20.18 -10.15
C TRP A 78 -12.96 18.72 -9.80
N GLN A 79 -13.18 17.78 -10.71
CA GLN A 79 -12.80 16.38 -10.53
C GLN A 79 -11.30 16.19 -10.31
N ILE A 80 -10.48 16.82 -11.16
CA ILE A 80 -9.02 16.73 -11.06
C ILE A 80 -8.54 17.30 -9.72
N HIS A 81 -9.05 18.49 -9.36
CA HIS A 81 -8.67 19.14 -8.10
C HIS A 81 -9.00 18.26 -6.89
N GLY A 82 -10.18 17.65 -6.86
CA GLY A 82 -10.60 16.75 -5.79
C GLY A 82 -9.76 15.47 -5.68
N ALA A 83 -9.17 15.00 -6.78
CA ALA A 83 -8.37 13.78 -6.79
C ALA A 83 -6.90 13.97 -6.47
N LEU A 84 -6.35 15.17 -6.69
CA LEU A 84 -4.92 15.44 -6.46
C LEU A 84 -4.41 15.09 -5.06
N PRO A 85 -5.13 15.41 -3.96
CA PRO A 85 -4.69 15.04 -2.60
C PRO A 85 -4.57 13.52 -2.43
N GLN A 86 -5.54 12.76 -2.94
CA GLN A 86 -5.55 11.30 -2.85
C GLN A 86 -4.39 10.67 -3.65
N VAL A 87 -4.14 11.15 -4.86
CA VAL A 87 -3.00 10.68 -5.68
C VAL A 87 -1.67 10.96 -4.98
N ARG A 88 -1.52 12.15 -4.36
CA ARG A 88 -0.31 12.48 -3.60
C ARG A 88 -0.13 11.60 -2.38
N ALA A 89 -1.22 11.31 -1.65
CA ALA A 89 -1.19 10.42 -0.47
C ALA A 89 -0.80 8.99 -0.86
N LEU A 90 -1.39 8.44 -1.92
CA LEU A 90 -1.05 7.09 -2.43
C LEU A 90 0.41 7.03 -2.89
N ARG A 91 0.88 8.06 -3.60
CA ARG A 91 2.29 8.12 -4.02
C ARG A 91 3.24 8.12 -2.82
N LEU A 92 2.96 8.92 -1.80
CA LEU A 92 3.76 8.97 -0.59
C LEU A 92 3.77 7.62 0.14
N ALA A 93 2.61 6.97 0.29
CA ALA A 93 2.49 5.64 0.89
C ALA A 93 3.36 4.62 0.13
N ARG A 94 3.21 4.55 -1.19
CA ARG A 94 3.98 3.67 -2.06
C ARG A 94 5.50 3.88 -1.94
N GLU A 95 5.96 5.12 -1.96
CA GLU A 95 7.39 5.45 -1.82
C GLU A 95 7.92 4.97 -0.46
N GLY A 96 7.12 5.12 0.60
CA GLY A 96 7.45 4.64 1.93
C GLY A 96 7.53 3.11 2.03
N GLU A 97 6.53 2.40 1.52
CA GLU A 97 6.52 0.92 1.49
C GLU A 97 7.71 0.38 0.69
N LYS A 98 8.02 0.97 -0.48
CA LYS A 98 9.19 0.57 -1.27
C LYS A 98 10.50 0.79 -0.54
N ALA A 99 10.65 1.94 0.13
CA ALA A 99 11.86 2.25 0.89
C ALA A 99 12.03 1.30 2.08
N VAL A 100 10.95 1.00 2.81
CA VAL A 100 10.95 0.01 3.89
C VAL A 100 11.24 -1.38 3.35
N GLY A 101 10.56 -1.80 2.28
CA GLY A 101 10.77 -3.10 1.65
C GLY A 101 12.23 -3.33 1.25
N GLN A 102 12.85 -2.36 0.58
CA GLN A 102 14.28 -2.41 0.22
C GLN A 102 15.18 -2.51 1.46
N TYR A 103 14.83 -1.81 2.52
CA TYR A 103 15.58 -1.89 3.77
C TYR A 103 15.46 -3.28 4.42
N LEU A 104 14.26 -3.86 4.42
CA LEU A 104 14.01 -5.19 4.99
C LEU A 104 14.75 -6.32 4.23
N GLU A 105 15.02 -6.14 2.94
CA GLU A 105 15.77 -7.13 2.15
C GLU A 105 17.16 -7.43 2.72
N HIS A 106 17.79 -6.47 3.42
CA HIS A 106 19.08 -6.69 4.08
C HIS A 106 19.00 -7.75 5.21
N LEU A 107 17.83 -7.96 5.81
CA LEU A 107 17.63 -8.97 6.85
C LEU A 107 17.79 -10.40 6.34
N ARG A 108 17.67 -10.61 5.01
CA ARG A 108 17.90 -11.94 4.40
C ARG A 108 19.31 -12.47 4.67
N GLY A 109 20.31 -11.56 4.70
CA GLY A 109 21.68 -11.90 5.06
C GLY A 109 21.85 -12.40 6.51
N SER A 110 20.88 -12.08 7.38
CA SER A 110 20.84 -12.51 8.79
C SER A 110 19.88 -13.69 9.04
N GLY A 111 19.50 -14.43 8.00
CA GLY A 111 18.66 -15.62 8.12
C GLY A 111 17.17 -15.38 8.16
N TYR A 112 16.70 -14.15 7.90
CA TYR A 112 15.28 -13.83 7.81
C TYR A 112 14.75 -14.05 6.40
N GLN A 113 13.48 -14.49 6.31
CA GLN A 113 12.70 -14.48 5.07
C GLN A 113 11.79 -13.27 5.07
N VAL A 114 11.76 -12.53 3.95
CA VAL A 114 10.97 -11.30 3.83
C VAL A 114 9.94 -11.48 2.73
N PHE A 115 8.70 -11.12 3.01
CA PHE A 115 7.57 -11.12 2.09
C PHE A 115 6.97 -9.72 2.05
N HIS A 116 6.44 -9.34 0.90
CA HIS A 116 5.87 -8.02 0.67
C HIS A 116 4.45 -8.13 0.17
N ASP A 117 3.61 -7.16 0.54
CA ASP A 117 2.26 -6.95 0.01
C ASP A 117 1.41 -8.23 0.05
N ILE A 118 1.25 -8.78 1.26
CA ILE A 118 0.53 -10.04 1.47
C ILE A 118 -0.97 -9.77 1.49
N PRO A 119 -1.74 -10.31 0.53
CA PRO A 119 -3.19 -10.09 0.48
C PRO A 119 -3.88 -10.79 1.64
N GLY A 120 -4.69 -10.04 2.40
CA GLY A 120 -5.60 -10.55 3.41
C GLY A 120 -7.06 -10.51 2.94
N GLN A 121 -8.01 -10.69 3.85
CA GLN A 121 -9.44 -10.58 3.57
C GLN A 121 -9.90 -9.12 3.72
N GLY A 122 -9.87 -8.35 2.63
CA GLY A 122 -10.25 -6.94 2.61
C GLY A 122 -9.17 -5.96 3.12
N PHE A 123 -7.94 -6.44 3.29
CA PHE A 123 -6.77 -5.63 3.62
C PHE A 123 -5.50 -6.31 3.08
N ASN A 124 -4.38 -5.59 3.06
CA ASN A 124 -3.07 -6.17 2.81
C ASN A 124 -2.15 -5.95 4.01
N VAL A 125 -1.18 -6.86 4.17
CA VAL A 125 -0.06 -6.68 5.10
C VAL A 125 1.14 -6.23 4.30
N ASP A 126 1.67 -5.04 4.59
CA ASP A 126 2.74 -4.44 3.78
C ASP A 126 3.96 -5.34 3.70
N HIS A 127 4.42 -5.87 4.84
CA HIS A 127 5.53 -6.82 4.87
C HIS A 127 5.37 -7.84 5.99
N VAL A 128 5.95 -9.04 5.77
CA VAL A 128 6.11 -10.08 6.79
C VAL A 128 7.57 -10.49 6.84
N VAL A 129 8.13 -10.56 8.03
CA VAL A 129 9.50 -11.01 8.30
C VAL A 129 9.44 -12.26 9.16
N ILE A 130 10.07 -13.35 8.71
CA ILE A 130 10.13 -14.64 9.42
C ILE A 130 11.60 -14.99 9.63
N GLY A 131 12.01 -15.22 10.87
CA GLY A 131 13.39 -15.55 11.17
C GLY A 131 13.59 -16.08 12.58
N PRO A 132 14.83 -16.17 13.07
CA PRO A 132 15.13 -16.77 14.37
C PRO A 132 14.37 -16.13 15.53
N ALA A 133 14.20 -14.81 15.52
CA ALA A 133 13.47 -14.08 16.56
C ALA A 133 11.94 -14.27 16.53
N GLY A 134 11.38 -14.88 15.49
CA GLY A 134 9.94 -15.12 15.35
C GLY A 134 9.36 -14.65 14.01
N VAL A 135 8.04 -14.46 14.00
CA VAL A 135 7.28 -13.91 12.86
C VAL A 135 6.82 -12.50 13.20
N PHE A 136 6.98 -11.59 12.25
CA PHE A 136 6.62 -10.17 12.42
C PHE A 136 5.76 -9.71 11.26
N THR A 137 4.59 -9.13 11.54
CA THR A 137 3.87 -8.29 10.57
C THR A 137 4.39 -6.87 10.67
N ILE A 138 4.64 -6.24 9.53
CA ILE A 138 5.17 -4.89 9.46
C ILE A 138 4.22 -4.05 8.65
N GLU A 139 3.66 -3.04 9.28
CA GLU A 139 2.85 -1.98 8.69
C GLU A 139 3.72 -0.74 8.49
N THR A 140 3.72 -0.16 7.31
CA THR A 140 4.46 1.07 6.99
C THR A 140 3.53 2.27 7.04
N LYS A 141 3.86 3.26 7.87
CA LYS A 141 3.12 4.52 7.93
C LYS A 141 3.97 5.68 7.44
N THR A 142 3.68 6.14 6.23
CA THR A 142 4.40 7.26 5.60
C THR A 142 3.55 8.52 5.70
N TRP A 143 3.74 9.26 6.79
CA TRP A 143 3.05 10.52 6.99
C TRP A 143 3.88 11.69 6.47
N SER A 144 3.21 12.70 5.88
CA SER A 144 3.87 13.92 5.44
C SER A 144 4.43 14.70 6.63
N LYS A 145 5.62 15.27 6.45
CA LYS A 145 6.31 16.01 7.50
C LYS A 145 6.13 17.52 7.30
N PRO A 146 5.89 18.29 8.36
CA PRO A 146 5.98 19.75 8.29
C PRO A 146 7.45 20.17 8.10
N LEU A 147 7.67 21.19 7.26
CA LEU A 147 9.02 21.64 6.85
C LEU A 147 9.85 22.28 7.99
N ARG A 148 9.25 22.65 9.11
CA ARG A 148 9.89 23.53 10.13
C ARG A 148 9.94 22.96 11.55
N TRP A 149 9.54 21.69 11.79
CA TRP A 149 9.43 21.14 13.13
C TRP A 149 10.14 19.80 13.22
N GLU A 150 10.67 19.46 14.41
CA GLU A 150 11.12 18.11 14.68
C GLU A 150 9.96 17.13 14.44
N THR A 151 10.20 16.13 13.61
CA THR A 151 9.21 15.14 13.24
C THR A 151 9.26 13.98 14.22
N ARG A 152 8.36 13.98 15.20
CA ARG A 152 8.32 13.05 16.31
C ARG A 152 7.02 12.25 16.31
N ILE A 153 7.14 10.94 16.45
CA ILE A 153 6.05 10.04 16.80
C ILE A 153 6.17 9.73 18.28
N VAL A 154 5.14 10.02 19.04
CA VAL A 154 5.05 9.68 20.47
C VAL A 154 4.06 8.53 20.63
N VAL A 155 4.50 7.45 21.28
CA VAL A 155 3.65 6.31 21.63
C VAL A 155 3.36 6.39 23.13
N ASP A 156 2.09 6.55 23.45
CA ASP A 156 1.61 6.62 24.84
C ASP A 156 0.54 5.55 25.07
N GLY A 157 0.99 4.41 25.61
CA GLY A 157 0.14 3.22 25.80
C GLY A 157 -0.50 2.77 24.49
N GLU A 158 -1.82 2.91 24.39
CA GLU A 158 -2.65 2.52 23.25
C GLU A 158 -2.87 3.64 22.22
N ARG A 159 -2.14 4.75 22.32
CA ARG A 159 -2.29 5.92 21.46
C ARG A 159 -0.98 6.27 20.78
N ILE A 160 -1.08 6.76 19.56
CA ILE A 160 0.05 7.28 18.78
C ILE A 160 -0.24 8.73 18.44
N PHE A 161 0.76 9.58 18.61
CA PHE A 161 0.69 10.99 18.25
C PHE A 161 1.79 11.32 17.24
N ALA A 162 1.43 12.02 16.17
CA ALA A 162 2.39 12.63 15.25
C ALA A 162 2.45 14.13 15.52
N ASN A 163 3.57 14.63 16.06
CA ASN A 163 3.69 16.04 16.45
C ASN A 163 2.51 16.51 17.32
N SER A 164 2.12 15.74 18.34
CA SER A 164 1.00 16.00 19.25
C SER A 164 -0.40 15.90 18.63
N VAL A 165 -0.53 15.46 17.38
CA VAL A 165 -1.82 15.22 16.73
C VAL A 165 -2.08 13.72 16.69
N GLU A 166 -3.24 13.30 17.18
CA GLU A 166 -3.69 11.92 17.10
C GLU A 166 -4.29 11.66 15.71
N PRO A 167 -3.92 10.57 15.01
CA PRO A 167 -4.48 10.23 13.72
C PRO A 167 -5.94 9.77 13.85
N GLU A 168 -6.77 10.04 12.84
CA GLU A 168 -8.18 9.61 12.81
C GLU A 168 -8.35 8.10 12.99
N ARG A 169 -7.41 7.31 12.48
CA ARG A 169 -7.38 5.85 12.62
C ARG A 169 -6.16 5.44 13.43
N ASN A 170 -6.39 4.69 14.50
CA ASN A 170 -5.30 4.18 15.33
C ASN A 170 -4.57 3.03 14.60
N PRO A 171 -3.30 3.21 14.21
CA PRO A 171 -2.56 2.19 13.49
C PRO A 171 -2.21 0.96 14.35
N LEU A 172 -2.25 1.05 15.67
CA LEU A 172 -2.02 -0.09 16.57
C LEU A 172 -3.12 -1.15 16.41
N ILE A 173 -4.38 -0.72 16.23
CA ILE A 173 -5.51 -1.64 16.01
C ILE A 173 -5.31 -2.42 14.72
N GLN A 174 -4.92 -1.72 13.64
CA GLN A 174 -4.65 -2.34 12.35
C GLN A 174 -3.51 -3.36 12.45
N ALA A 175 -2.40 -3.00 13.06
CA ALA A 175 -1.23 -3.86 13.20
C ALA A 175 -1.56 -5.15 13.99
N ARG A 176 -2.33 -5.04 15.08
CA ARG A 176 -2.79 -6.22 15.85
C ARG A 176 -3.71 -7.12 15.04
N ALA A 177 -4.65 -6.54 14.30
CA ALA A 177 -5.56 -7.30 13.44
C ALA A 177 -4.79 -8.10 12.39
N GLN A 178 -3.80 -7.48 11.75
CA GLN A 178 -2.91 -8.13 10.78
C GLN A 178 -2.11 -9.28 11.41
N ALA A 179 -1.55 -9.07 12.60
CA ALA A 179 -0.78 -10.10 13.31
C ALA A 179 -1.67 -11.27 13.73
N THR A 180 -2.87 -11.01 14.22
CA THR A 180 -3.85 -12.04 14.59
C THR A 180 -4.26 -12.86 13.38
N TRP A 181 -4.55 -12.19 12.26
CA TRP A 181 -4.87 -12.86 11.00
C TRP A 181 -3.72 -13.74 10.52
N LEU A 182 -2.48 -13.23 10.48
CA LEU A 182 -1.32 -14.00 10.04
C LEU A 182 -1.05 -15.20 10.95
N HIS A 183 -1.23 -15.02 12.27
CA HIS A 183 -1.12 -16.11 13.26
C HIS A 183 -2.10 -17.24 12.93
N SER A 184 -3.37 -16.90 12.69
CA SER A 184 -4.41 -17.88 12.32
C SER A 184 -4.07 -18.57 10.99
N LEU A 185 -3.68 -17.81 9.97
CA LEU A 185 -3.27 -18.35 8.66
C LEU A 185 -2.13 -19.36 8.78
N LEU A 186 -1.09 -19.03 9.54
CA LEU A 186 0.06 -19.92 9.74
C LEU A 186 -0.32 -21.13 10.59
N LYS A 187 -1.12 -20.97 11.63
CA LYS A 187 -1.63 -22.07 12.45
C LYS A 187 -2.43 -23.07 11.64
N ASP A 188 -3.37 -22.58 10.83
CA ASP A 188 -4.25 -23.43 10.01
C ASP A 188 -3.46 -24.16 8.92
N SER A 189 -2.45 -23.52 8.34
CA SER A 189 -1.68 -24.10 7.25
C SER A 189 -0.52 -24.99 7.71
N THR A 190 0.09 -24.73 8.86
CA THR A 190 1.26 -25.46 9.37
C THR A 190 0.93 -26.44 10.49
N GLY A 191 -0.25 -26.30 11.13
CA GLY A 191 -0.62 -27.00 12.37
C GLY A 191 0.13 -26.51 13.62
N ARG A 192 0.97 -25.48 13.52
CA ARG A 192 1.79 -24.94 14.60
C ARG A 192 1.36 -23.54 15.01
N SER A 193 1.30 -23.29 16.32
CA SER A 193 1.02 -21.94 16.86
C SER A 193 2.31 -21.15 16.95
N LEU A 194 2.65 -20.45 15.86
CA LEU A 194 3.82 -19.57 15.82
C LEU A 194 3.45 -18.18 16.33
N PRO A 195 4.21 -17.60 17.28
CA PRO A 195 3.92 -16.25 17.78
C PRO A 195 4.19 -15.21 16.67
N VAL A 196 3.22 -14.35 16.42
CA VAL A 196 3.33 -13.24 15.46
C VAL A 196 3.33 -11.93 16.23
N ARG A 197 4.37 -11.12 16.05
CA ARG A 197 4.48 -9.80 16.67
C ARG A 197 4.18 -8.70 15.65
N PRO A 198 3.24 -7.79 15.95
CA PRO A 198 2.99 -6.63 15.11
C PRO A 198 4.08 -5.57 15.28
N ALA A 199 4.48 -4.95 14.16
CA ALA A 199 5.37 -3.81 14.12
C ALA A 199 4.83 -2.73 13.17
N ILE A 200 4.99 -1.46 13.55
CA ILE A 200 4.68 -0.31 12.71
C ILE A 200 5.97 0.46 12.48
N LEU A 201 6.30 0.69 11.23
CA LEU A 201 7.49 1.44 10.84
C LEU A 201 7.13 2.82 10.30
N PHE A 202 7.75 3.84 10.88
CA PHE A 202 7.63 5.24 10.47
C PHE A 202 8.94 5.70 9.80
N PRO A 203 9.09 5.55 8.47
CA PRO A 203 10.31 5.95 7.78
C PRO A 203 10.56 7.45 7.92
N GLY A 204 11.76 7.76 8.38
CA GLY A 204 12.22 9.14 8.55
C GLY A 204 11.70 9.88 9.79
N TRP A 205 10.82 9.32 10.59
CA TRP A 205 10.37 9.92 11.85
C TRP A 205 11.24 9.46 13.02
N PHE A 206 11.42 10.34 14.01
CA PHE A 206 11.92 9.95 15.31
C PHE A 206 10.78 9.36 16.13
N VAL A 207 10.96 8.15 16.69
CA VAL A 207 9.93 7.48 17.50
C VAL A 207 10.36 7.49 18.96
N GLU A 208 9.50 8.03 19.79
CA GLU A 208 9.68 8.13 21.24
C GLU A 208 8.54 7.40 21.95
N ARG A 209 8.86 6.69 23.02
CA ARG A 209 7.86 6.11 23.92
C ARG A 209 7.76 6.96 25.18
N SER A 210 6.55 7.36 25.56
CA SER A 210 6.32 7.89 26.88
C SER A 210 6.39 6.79 27.93
N SER A 211 6.79 7.16 29.14
CA SER A 211 7.28 6.27 30.20
C SER A 211 6.21 5.33 30.82
N GLY A 212 5.16 4.98 30.16
CA GLY A 212 3.98 4.39 30.81
C GLY A 212 3.50 3.01 30.34
N GLY A 213 4.03 2.38 29.32
CA GLY A 213 3.43 1.10 28.88
C GLY A 213 4.31 0.23 28.00
N GLN A 214 4.36 -1.06 28.31
CA GLN A 214 4.81 -2.07 27.35
C GLN A 214 3.67 -2.29 26.35
N SER A 215 3.81 -1.74 25.13
CA SER A 215 2.93 -2.11 24.03
C SER A 215 3.39 -3.44 23.43
N ASP A 216 2.46 -4.31 23.11
CA ASP A 216 2.68 -5.55 22.36
C ASP A 216 3.08 -5.25 20.89
N VAL A 217 2.82 -4.03 20.42
CA VAL A 217 3.18 -3.54 19.09
C VAL A 217 4.50 -2.79 19.12
N TRP A 218 5.42 -3.17 18.26
CA TRP A 218 6.62 -2.36 18.04
C TRP A 218 6.30 -1.16 17.16
N VAL A 219 6.63 0.02 17.64
CA VAL A 219 6.55 1.26 16.85
C VAL A 219 7.94 1.82 16.73
N LEU A 220 8.50 1.82 15.51
CA LEU A 220 9.93 2.04 15.29
C LEU A 220 10.19 2.90 14.03
N ASN A 221 11.37 3.51 14.00
CA ASN A 221 11.99 3.87 12.74
C ASN A 221 12.57 2.61 12.09
N PRO A 222 12.50 2.42 10.76
CA PRO A 222 13.05 1.24 10.10
C PRO A 222 14.51 0.92 10.48
N LYS A 223 15.33 1.93 10.69
CA LYS A 223 16.74 1.76 11.08
C LYS A 223 16.95 1.10 12.45
N ALA A 224 15.96 1.15 13.33
CA ALA A 224 16.02 0.53 14.65
C ALA A 224 15.65 -0.96 14.62
N LEU A 225 14.92 -1.42 13.61
CA LEU A 225 14.38 -2.78 13.55
C LEU A 225 15.45 -3.88 13.68
N PRO A 226 16.63 -3.83 13.02
CA PRO A 226 17.64 -4.87 13.16
C PRO A 226 18.17 -5.01 14.60
N ALA A 227 18.34 -3.89 15.31
CA ALA A 227 18.74 -3.92 16.71
C ALA A 227 17.66 -4.56 17.60
N PHE A 228 16.38 -4.24 17.36
CA PHE A 228 15.27 -4.86 18.07
C PHE A 228 15.19 -6.36 17.83
N LEU A 229 15.33 -6.79 16.57
CA LEU A 229 15.37 -8.21 16.21
C LEU A 229 16.56 -8.95 16.86
N GLY A 230 17.73 -8.30 16.90
CA GLY A 230 18.94 -8.88 17.50
C GLY A 230 18.90 -9.02 19.02
N HIS A 231 18.02 -8.28 19.72
CA HIS A 231 17.81 -8.40 21.17
C HIS A 231 16.72 -9.43 21.55
N GLU A 232 15.91 -9.89 20.58
CA GLU A 232 14.93 -10.94 20.84
C GLU A 232 15.62 -12.31 20.95
N PRO A 233 15.15 -13.18 21.83
CA PRO A 233 15.63 -14.56 21.88
C PRO A 233 15.25 -15.31 20.61
N GLU A 234 16.01 -16.33 20.26
CA GLU A 234 15.64 -17.26 19.22
C GLU A 234 14.37 -18.02 19.63
N ARG A 235 13.32 -17.90 18.81
CA ARG A 235 11.99 -18.48 19.04
C ARG A 235 11.61 -19.54 18.03
N LEU A 236 12.25 -19.50 16.85
CA LEU A 236 11.97 -20.41 15.75
C LEU A 236 13.24 -21.14 15.32
N SER A 237 13.12 -22.45 15.18
CA SER A 237 14.15 -23.27 14.55
C SER A 237 14.21 -23.00 13.02
N ALA A 238 15.32 -23.38 12.40
CA ALA A 238 15.49 -23.28 10.96
C ALA A 238 14.40 -24.04 10.15
N GLU A 239 13.88 -25.14 10.73
CA GLU A 239 12.79 -25.93 10.11
C GLU A 239 11.46 -25.16 10.18
N GLU A 240 11.16 -24.52 11.32
CA GLU A 240 9.95 -23.74 11.49
C GLU A 240 9.95 -22.49 10.61
N ILE A 241 11.10 -21.85 10.46
CA ILE A 241 11.28 -20.73 9.53
C ILE A 241 10.98 -21.17 8.09
N LYS A 242 11.56 -22.29 7.65
CA LYS A 242 11.33 -22.84 6.29
C LYS A 242 9.86 -23.23 6.09
N LEU A 243 9.25 -23.88 7.09
CA LEU A 243 7.85 -24.30 7.02
C LEU A 243 6.92 -23.10 6.91
N ALA A 244 7.05 -22.12 7.79
CA ALA A 244 6.23 -20.90 7.76
C ALA A 244 6.41 -20.12 6.44
N ALA A 245 7.64 -19.94 6.00
CA ALA A 245 7.96 -19.27 4.74
C ALA A 245 7.38 -19.99 3.52
N PHE A 246 7.45 -21.32 3.49
CA PHE A 246 6.87 -22.13 2.42
C PHE A 246 5.34 -21.96 2.34
N HIS A 247 4.65 -22.08 3.47
CA HIS A 247 3.18 -21.93 3.50
C HIS A 247 2.73 -20.53 3.15
N LEU A 248 3.40 -19.50 3.67
CA LEU A 248 3.10 -18.11 3.32
C LEU A 248 3.35 -17.83 1.83
N SER A 249 4.45 -18.35 1.28
CA SER A 249 4.75 -18.25 -0.15
C SER A 249 3.66 -18.88 -1.03
N ARG A 250 3.17 -20.06 -0.66
CA ARG A 250 2.06 -20.72 -1.36
C ARG A 250 0.77 -19.90 -1.28
N TYR A 251 0.47 -19.38 -0.10
CA TYR A 251 -0.70 -18.53 0.10
C TYR A 251 -0.67 -17.29 -0.81
N VAL A 252 0.44 -16.53 -0.82
CA VAL A 252 0.58 -15.32 -1.63
C VAL A 252 0.42 -15.63 -3.12
N ARG A 253 1.02 -16.72 -3.61
CA ARG A 253 0.90 -17.12 -5.02
C ARG A 253 -0.51 -17.57 -5.39
N GLY A 254 -1.22 -18.23 -4.48
CA GLY A 254 -2.60 -18.64 -4.67
C GLY A 254 -3.59 -17.48 -4.69
N SER A 255 -3.38 -16.50 -3.81
CA SER A 255 -4.27 -15.34 -3.66
C SER A 255 -4.17 -14.35 -4.84
N SER A 256 -3.04 -14.27 -5.52
CA SER A 256 -2.83 -13.37 -6.68
C SER A 256 -3.62 -13.79 -7.94
N GLY A 257 -4.51 -14.75 -7.85
CA GLY A 257 -5.26 -15.33 -8.98
C GLY A 257 -6.75 -15.04 -9.01
N ASN A 258 -7.30 -14.38 -8.01
CA ASN A 258 -8.74 -14.14 -7.86
C ASN A 258 -9.17 -12.67 -8.09
N HIS A 259 -8.36 -11.88 -8.78
CA HIS A 259 -8.71 -10.51 -9.19
C HIS A 259 -8.79 -10.39 -10.71
#